data_b809f5c67da9f0080e863a352e4e02bf
#
_entry.id   b809f5c67da9f0080e863a352e4e02bf
#
_cell.length_a   1.000
_cell.length_b   1.000
_cell.length_c   1.000
_cell.angle_alpha   90.00
_cell.angle_beta   90.00
_cell.angle_gamma   90.00
#
_symmetry.space_group_name_H-M   'P 1'
#
loop_
_entity.id
_entity.type
_entity.pdbx_description
1 polymer ?
#
loop_
_entity_poly.entity_id
_entity_poly.type
_entity_poly.pdbx_seq_one_letter_code
_entity_poly.pdbx_strand_id
1 'polypeptide(L)'
;MNGGRLNVVARVASVFALLLSAACASEQHQHQQQQQQPQPTQQAKTTGAAYTEEVEQWKAKRLASLKDEDGWLSLVGLHWLKEGENRIGSDPSNEVALPEGKAPRVAGSLFLNSGAVKIEARPDSGITSEGKPVTSLDLKSDADGKPTTLKLGALTFHVIKRGERIGVRVKDSASPERTNFRGLEYFPTDERWRVDARFEPYNPPKKIPIVNVLNMEEDNPSPGAIVFDIDGKTYRLDALTEEGEEQFFIIFADATSSHETYGAGRYLYAGPPDPQGRIVIDFNKAYSPPCAFTKYATCPLPPDQNRLPVRVEAGEKFSGH
;
A
#
# COMPACT_ATOMS: atom_id res chain seq x y z
N MET A 1 13.72 -47.68 77.89
CA MET A 1 14.10 -49.13 77.82
C MET A 1 13.15 -49.78 76.82
N ASN A 2 13.75 -50.36 75.77
CA ASN A 2 13.26 -51.47 74.95
C ASN A 2 11.82 -51.41 74.46
N GLY A 3 11.47 -51.47 73.24
CA GLY A 3 12.10 -52.17 72.08
C GLY A 3 10.91 -52.85 71.37
N GLY A 4 10.88 -52.84 70.11
CA GLY A 4 9.87 -53.67 69.40
C GLY A 4 9.66 -53.22 67.93
N ARG A 5 10.63 -53.55 67.09
CA ARG A 5 10.43 -53.60 65.62
C ARG A 5 9.48 -54.75 65.31
N LEU A 6 8.52 -54.55 64.45
CA LEU A 6 8.01 -55.63 63.63
C LEU A 6 7.64 -55.11 62.23
N ASN A 7 8.18 -55.81 61.27
CA ASN A 7 8.10 -55.70 59.82
C ASN A 7 6.66 -55.60 59.26
N VAL A 8 6.48 -54.65 58.33
CA VAL A 8 5.53 -54.82 57.23
C VAL A 8 6.23 -54.49 55.92
N VAL A 9 6.91 -55.52 55.43
CA VAL A 9 7.35 -55.58 54.03
C VAL A 9 6.42 -56.58 53.33
N ALA A 10 5.92 -56.20 52.17
CA ALA A 10 5.17 -56.99 51.21
C ALA A 10 3.70 -56.54 51.06
N ARG A 11 3.51 -55.55 50.20
CA ARG A 11 2.32 -55.41 49.32
C ARG A 11 2.37 -54.08 48.54
N VAL A 12 3.48 -53.81 47.79
CA VAL A 12 3.55 -52.66 46.85
C VAL A 12 4.29 -53.08 45.54
N ALA A 13 3.99 -54.27 45.01
CA ALA A 13 4.62 -54.74 43.77
C ALA A 13 3.68 -55.06 42.62
N SER A 14 2.41 -54.68 42.69
CA SER A 14 1.46 -55.05 41.60
C SER A 14 0.65 -53.89 40.99
N VAL A 15 0.94 -52.63 41.30
CA VAL A 15 0.22 -51.49 40.73
C VAL A 15 1.10 -50.66 39.76
N PHE A 16 2.41 -50.93 39.67
CA PHE A 16 3.32 -50.19 38.81
C PHE A 16 3.45 -50.72 37.39
N ALA A 17 2.90 -51.92 37.05
CA ALA A 17 3.01 -52.51 35.72
C ALA A 17 1.89 -52.10 34.74
N LEU A 18 0.79 -51.46 35.21
CA LEU A 18 -0.36 -51.09 34.38
C LEU A 18 -0.33 -49.59 33.96
N LEU A 19 0.58 -48.77 34.47
CA LEU A 19 0.71 -47.37 34.11
C LEU A 19 1.75 -47.07 33.01
N LEU A 20 2.61 -48.02 32.65
CA LEU A 20 3.62 -47.88 31.60
C LEU A 20 3.13 -48.21 30.19
N SER A 21 2.00 -48.90 30.06
CA SER A 21 1.41 -49.22 28.75
C SER A 21 0.47 -48.14 28.19
N ALA A 22 0.00 -47.20 29.01
CA ALA A 22 -0.84 -46.11 28.56
C ALA A 22 -0.03 -44.88 28.05
N ALA A 23 1.23 -44.71 28.48
CA ALA A 23 2.09 -43.61 28.06
C ALA A 23 2.65 -43.76 26.65
N CYS A 24 2.95 -45.02 26.19
CA CYS A 24 3.41 -45.27 24.82
C CYS A 24 2.34 -45.12 23.74
N ALA A 25 1.05 -45.27 24.09
CA ALA A 25 -0.05 -45.12 23.11
C ALA A 25 -0.42 -43.64 22.86
N SER A 26 -0.15 -42.77 23.84
CA SER A 26 -0.41 -41.31 23.71
C SER A 26 0.66 -40.57 22.93
N GLU A 27 1.94 -41.03 22.98
CA GLU A 27 3.01 -40.41 22.18
C GLU A 27 2.94 -40.81 20.69
N GLN A 28 2.48 -42.00 20.36
CA GLN A 28 2.26 -42.39 18.96
C GLN A 28 1.06 -41.67 18.30
N HIS A 29 0.06 -41.27 19.07
CA HIS A 29 -1.06 -40.47 18.53
C HIS A 29 -0.74 -38.99 18.38
N GLN A 30 0.17 -38.43 19.18
CA GLN A 30 0.64 -37.05 19.01
C GLN A 30 1.59 -36.88 17.84
N HIS A 31 2.40 -37.88 17.48
CA HIS A 31 3.29 -37.83 16.30
C HIS A 31 2.56 -38.00 14.97
N GLN A 32 1.36 -38.55 14.92
CA GLN A 32 0.56 -38.65 13.69
C GLN A 32 -0.32 -37.42 13.41
N GLN A 33 -0.56 -36.54 14.41
CA GLN A 33 -1.30 -35.28 14.20
C GLN A 33 -0.42 -34.08 13.83
N GLN A 34 0.91 -34.20 13.87
CA GLN A 34 1.85 -33.12 13.50
C GLN A 34 2.27 -33.13 12.03
N GLN A 35 1.75 -34.02 11.18
CA GLN A 35 2.15 -34.09 9.75
C GLN A 35 1.08 -33.67 8.75
N GLN A 36 0.02 -32.99 9.20
CA GLN A 36 -0.91 -32.30 8.31
C GLN A 36 -0.87 -30.79 8.57
N GLN A 37 0.31 -30.16 8.30
CA GLN A 37 0.28 -28.74 7.96
C GLN A 37 -0.47 -28.61 6.64
N PRO A 38 -1.49 -27.74 6.54
CA PRO A 38 -2.12 -27.45 5.26
C PRO A 38 -1.01 -26.95 4.34
N GLN A 39 -0.70 -27.72 3.30
CA GLN A 39 0.13 -27.22 2.20
C GLN A 39 -0.55 -25.96 1.69
N PRO A 40 0.16 -24.84 1.46
CA PRO A 40 -0.41 -23.68 0.84
C PRO A 40 -1.00 -24.12 -0.50
N THR A 41 -2.31 -24.11 -0.56
CA THR A 41 -3.07 -24.45 -1.77
C THR A 41 -2.62 -23.47 -2.83
N GLN A 42 -1.85 -23.93 -3.82
CA GLN A 42 -1.62 -23.16 -5.04
C GLN A 42 -3.01 -22.81 -5.55
N GLN A 43 -3.37 -21.53 -5.50
CA GLN A 43 -4.55 -21.08 -6.19
C GLN A 43 -4.33 -21.37 -7.67
N ALA A 44 -5.06 -22.34 -8.19
CA ALA A 44 -5.02 -22.68 -9.60
C ALA A 44 -5.26 -21.39 -10.40
N LYS A 45 -4.37 -21.08 -11.35
CA LYS A 45 -4.49 -19.92 -12.23
C LYS A 45 -5.86 -19.96 -12.89
N THR A 46 -6.72 -19.00 -12.60
CA THR A 46 -7.99 -18.84 -13.31
C THR A 46 -7.71 -18.52 -14.77
N THR A 47 -8.50 -19.07 -15.69
CA THR A 47 -8.35 -18.88 -17.14
C THR A 47 -9.71 -18.65 -17.78
N GLY A 48 -9.71 -18.16 -19.02
CA GLY A 48 -10.93 -17.95 -19.81
C GLY A 48 -11.88 -16.94 -19.17
N ALA A 49 -13.17 -17.26 -19.20
CA ALA A 49 -14.23 -16.36 -18.70
C ALA A 49 -14.07 -15.99 -17.23
N ALA A 50 -13.61 -16.93 -16.38
CA ALA A 50 -13.40 -16.66 -14.96
C ALA A 50 -12.25 -15.66 -14.70
N TYR A 51 -11.19 -15.73 -15.51
CA TYR A 51 -10.12 -14.74 -15.46
C TYR A 51 -10.56 -13.36 -15.93
N THR A 52 -11.30 -13.31 -17.04
CA THR A 52 -11.87 -12.05 -17.54
C THR A 52 -12.73 -11.39 -16.47
N GLU A 53 -13.59 -12.15 -15.80
CA GLU A 53 -14.41 -11.64 -14.70
C GLU A 53 -13.57 -11.13 -13.52
N GLU A 54 -12.50 -11.85 -13.15
CA GLU A 54 -11.55 -11.41 -12.12
C GLU A 54 -10.97 -10.03 -12.44
N VAL A 55 -10.54 -9.83 -13.70
CA VAL A 55 -9.98 -8.54 -14.16
C VAL A 55 -11.05 -7.45 -14.16
N GLU A 56 -12.28 -7.74 -14.61
CA GLU A 56 -13.38 -6.76 -14.59
C GLU A 56 -13.77 -6.35 -13.17
N GLN A 57 -13.77 -7.29 -12.21
CA GLN A 57 -13.98 -6.98 -10.79
C GLN A 57 -12.84 -6.11 -10.24
N TRP A 58 -11.59 -6.37 -10.64
CA TRP A 58 -10.46 -5.53 -10.28
C TRP A 58 -10.61 -4.11 -10.85
N LYS A 59 -10.98 -3.95 -12.12
CA LYS A 59 -11.25 -2.65 -12.76
C LYS A 59 -12.36 -1.88 -12.04
N ALA A 60 -13.43 -2.55 -11.66
CA ALA A 60 -14.53 -1.95 -10.89
C ALA A 60 -14.07 -1.43 -9.52
N LYS A 61 -13.27 -2.23 -8.78
CA LYS A 61 -12.67 -1.82 -7.52
C LYS A 61 -11.73 -0.63 -7.69
N ARG A 62 -10.91 -0.64 -8.75
CA ARG A 62 -10.00 0.45 -9.09
C ARG A 62 -10.75 1.77 -9.32
N LEU A 63 -11.82 1.73 -10.12
CA LEU A 63 -12.67 2.90 -10.37
C LEU A 63 -13.34 3.40 -9.08
N ALA A 64 -13.87 2.50 -8.26
CA ALA A 64 -14.48 2.84 -6.98
C ALA A 64 -13.48 3.52 -6.04
N SER A 65 -12.26 2.99 -5.93
CA SER A 65 -11.19 3.58 -5.12
C SER A 65 -10.78 4.97 -5.57
N LEU A 66 -10.70 5.22 -6.89
CA LEU A 66 -10.41 6.56 -7.41
C LEU A 66 -11.52 7.56 -7.08
N LYS A 67 -12.79 7.12 -7.13
CA LYS A 67 -13.99 7.93 -6.87
C LYS A 67 -14.40 7.97 -5.40
N ASP A 68 -13.67 7.31 -4.52
CA ASP A 68 -13.91 7.40 -3.07
C ASP A 68 -13.83 8.85 -2.59
N GLU A 69 -14.55 9.19 -1.52
CA GLU A 69 -14.50 10.53 -0.93
C GLU A 69 -13.10 10.94 -0.50
N ASP A 70 -12.32 9.96 -0.07
CA ASP A 70 -10.89 10.11 0.26
C ASP A 70 -9.96 9.60 -0.86
N GLY A 71 -10.50 9.30 -2.07
CA GLY A 71 -9.74 8.84 -3.23
C GLY A 71 -8.86 9.93 -3.85
N TRP A 72 -8.06 9.55 -4.85
CA TRP A 72 -7.12 10.48 -5.49
C TRP A 72 -7.81 11.60 -6.29
N LEU A 73 -9.03 11.38 -6.79
CA LEU A 73 -9.81 12.41 -7.47
C LEU A 73 -10.34 13.49 -6.54
N SER A 74 -10.32 13.26 -5.23
CA SER A 74 -10.68 14.29 -4.24
C SER A 74 -9.51 15.21 -3.88
N LEU A 75 -8.27 14.89 -4.29
CA LEU A 75 -7.07 15.63 -3.90
C LEU A 75 -6.99 16.97 -4.65
N VAL A 76 -7.16 18.08 -3.91
CA VAL A 76 -7.26 19.44 -4.45
C VAL A 76 -6.14 20.37 -4.00
N GLY A 77 -5.24 19.92 -3.11
CA GLY A 77 -4.13 20.75 -2.64
C GLY A 77 -2.99 19.97 -2.00
N LEU A 78 -1.78 20.49 -2.20
CA LEU A 78 -0.57 20.09 -1.47
C LEU A 78 0.21 21.37 -1.16
N HIS A 79 0.37 21.69 0.12
CA HIS A 79 1.05 22.88 0.60
C HIS A 79 2.20 22.50 1.50
N TRP A 80 3.42 22.87 1.09
CA TRP A 80 4.62 22.62 1.88
C TRP A 80 4.72 23.65 3.00
N LEU A 81 4.86 23.19 4.24
CA LEU A 81 4.99 24.06 5.40
C LEU A 81 6.39 24.66 5.49
N LYS A 82 6.43 25.88 5.99
CA LYS A 82 7.66 26.57 6.42
C LYS A 82 7.81 26.43 7.93
N GLU A 83 9.01 26.46 8.42
CA GLU A 83 9.28 26.52 9.86
C GLU A 83 8.54 27.71 10.50
N GLY A 84 7.92 27.49 11.66
CA GLY A 84 7.08 28.47 12.33
C GLY A 84 5.59 28.43 11.89
N GLU A 85 4.96 29.59 11.85
CA GLU A 85 3.53 29.74 11.58
C GLU A 85 3.21 29.63 10.08
N ASN A 86 2.18 28.85 9.77
CA ASN A 86 1.55 28.72 8.44
C ASN A 86 0.03 28.88 8.58
N ARG A 87 -0.52 29.97 8.09
CA ARG A 87 -1.96 30.22 8.18
C ARG A 87 -2.71 29.28 7.25
N ILE A 88 -3.89 28.82 7.68
CA ILE A 88 -4.80 27.97 6.91
C ILE A 88 -6.17 28.61 6.77
N GLY A 89 -6.76 28.55 5.58
CA GLY A 89 -8.09 29.09 5.26
C GLY A 89 -8.24 29.37 3.78
N SER A 90 -9.41 29.91 3.36
CA SER A 90 -9.71 30.13 1.95
C SER A 90 -9.11 31.43 1.35
N ASP A 91 -8.50 32.30 2.17
CA ASP A 91 -7.77 33.45 1.64
C ASP A 91 -6.53 32.95 0.87
N PRO A 92 -6.33 33.36 -0.41
CA PRO A 92 -5.21 32.89 -1.21
C PRO A 92 -3.83 33.36 -0.68
N SER A 93 -3.80 34.32 0.25
CA SER A 93 -2.56 34.75 0.92
C SER A 93 -2.12 33.84 2.06
N ASN A 94 -2.93 32.82 2.44
CA ASN A 94 -2.53 31.84 3.42
C ASN A 94 -1.49 30.87 2.84
N GLU A 95 -0.56 30.39 3.68
CA GLU A 95 0.42 29.38 3.31
C GLU A 95 -0.29 28.07 2.91
N VAL A 96 -1.39 27.74 3.61
CA VAL A 96 -2.25 26.59 3.29
C VAL A 96 -3.60 27.15 2.80
N ALA A 97 -3.65 27.54 1.52
CA ALA A 97 -4.85 28.07 0.88
C ALA A 97 -5.84 26.95 0.57
N LEU A 98 -6.95 26.93 1.26
CA LEU A 98 -8.07 26.02 1.02
C LEU A 98 -8.94 26.51 -0.15
N PRO A 99 -9.71 25.61 -0.81
CA PRO A 99 -10.62 26.00 -1.89
C PRO A 99 -11.55 27.14 -1.50
N GLU A 100 -11.73 28.09 -2.41
CA GLU A 100 -12.57 29.27 -2.23
C GLU A 100 -14.02 28.87 -1.89
N GLY A 101 -14.62 29.59 -0.95
CA GLY A 101 -16.01 29.35 -0.50
C GLY A 101 -16.24 28.10 0.34
N LYS A 102 -15.20 27.29 0.60
CA LYS A 102 -15.31 26.04 1.37
C LYS A 102 -14.73 26.13 2.79
N ALA A 103 -14.14 27.26 3.16
CA ALA A 103 -13.57 27.52 4.47
C ALA A 103 -13.68 29.01 4.83
N PRO A 104 -13.57 29.38 6.12
CA PRO A 104 -13.32 30.76 6.52
C PRO A 104 -12.05 31.31 5.85
N ARG A 105 -11.97 32.64 5.64
CA ARG A 105 -10.76 33.27 5.07
C ARG A 105 -9.48 32.87 5.82
N VAL A 106 -9.56 32.85 7.15
CA VAL A 106 -8.53 32.31 8.04
C VAL A 106 -9.21 31.39 9.04
N ALA A 107 -8.97 30.09 8.94
CA ALA A 107 -9.54 29.08 9.81
C ALA A 107 -8.64 28.76 11.03
N GLY A 108 -7.37 29.12 10.96
CA GLY A 108 -6.39 28.89 12.02
C GLY A 108 -4.95 29.00 11.51
N SER A 109 -4.02 28.42 12.26
CA SER A 109 -2.60 28.34 11.92
C SER A 109 -2.03 26.97 12.23
N LEU A 110 -1.14 26.50 11.37
CA LEU A 110 -0.32 25.31 11.54
C LEU A 110 1.09 25.76 11.92
N PHE A 111 1.60 25.23 12.99
CA PHE A 111 2.96 25.50 13.47
C PHE A 111 3.85 24.30 13.19
N LEU A 112 4.86 24.50 12.35
CA LEU A 112 5.93 23.52 12.12
C LEU A 112 7.12 23.90 13.01
N ASN A 113 7.51 23.00 13.91
CA ASN A 113 8.65 23.19 14.80
C ASN A 113 9.50 21.92 14.82
N SER A 114 10.69 21.99 14.19
CA SER A 114 11.65 20.87 14.15
C SER A 114 11.01 19.53 13.75
N GLY A 115 10.14 19.56 12.76
CA GLY A 115 9.48 18.35 12.24
C GLY A 115 8.12 18.00 12.89
N ALA A 116 7.79 18.57 14.04
CA ALA A 116 6.49 18.41 14.67
C ALA A 116 5.50 19.46 14.14
N VAL A 117 4.26 19.04 13.87
CA VAL A 117 3.20 19.94 13.40
C VAL A 117 2.07 20.01 14.42
N LYS A 118 1.66 21.23 14.74
CA LYS A 118 0.52 21.50 15.61
C LYS A 118 -0.46 22.45 14.90
N ILE A 119 -1.75 22.20 15.04
CA ILE A 119 -2.79 23.15 14.61
C ILE A 119 -3.32 23.95 15.80
N GLU A 120 -3.54 25.26 15.60
CA GLU A 120 -4.35 26.12 16.43
C GLU A 120 -5.50 26.66 15.57
N ALA A 121 -6.67 26.10 15.77
CA ALA A 121 -7.86 26.46 15.02
C ALA A 121 -8.59 27.64 15.69
N ARG A 122 -9.19 28.53 14.89
CA ARG A 122 -10.06 29.56 15.41
C ARG A 122 -11.34 28.94 15.99
N PRO A 123 -11.93 29.50 17.05
CA PRO A 123 -13.10 28.92 17.73
C PRO A 123 -14.27 28.62 16.75
N ASP A 124 -14.52 29.52 15.79
CA ASP A 124 -15.63 29.41 14.85
C ASP A 124 -15.20 28.83 13.49
N SER A 125 -14.04 28.20 13.40
CA SER A 125 -13.52 27.66 12.14
C SER A 125 -14.31 26.50 11.59
N GLY A 126 -14.97 25.73 12.46
CA GLY A 126 -15.64 24.47 12.11
C GLY A 126 -14.69 23.29 11.91
N ILE A 127 -13.38 23.43 12.20
CA ILE A 127 -12.41 22.33 12.10
C ILE A 127 -12.69 21.29 13.16
N THR A 128 -12.73 20.03 12.74
CA THR A 128 -12.93 18.86 13.62
C THR A 128 -11.88 17.79 13.39
N SER A 129 -11.64 16.98 14.41
CA SER A 129 -10.88 15.70 14.31
C SER A 129 -11.68 14.64 15.03
N GLU A 130 -11.88 13.47 14.39
CA GLU A 130 -12.72 12.38 14.92
C GLU A 130 -14.11 12.85 15.40
N GLY A 131 -14.69 13.83 14.67
CA GLY A 131 -16.00 14.43 14.98
C GLY A 131 -16.01 15.42 16.15
N LYS A 132 -14.86 15.73 16.77
CA LYS A 132 -14.75 16.68 17.88
C LYS A 132 -14.19 18.01 17.38
N PRO A 133 -14.71 19.18 17.83
CA PRO A 133 -14.11 20.47 17.52
C PRO A 133 -12.66 20.56 17.97
N VAL A 134 -11.81 21.14 17.11
CA VAL A 134 -10.39 21.34 17.36
C VAL A 134 -10.15 22.81 17.71
N THR A 135 -9.50 23.06 18.86
CA THR A 135 -8.91 24.36 19.20
C THR A 135 -7.40 24.31 19.10
N SER A 136 -6.79 23.22 19.56
CA SER A 136 -5.35 22.95 19.51
C SER A 136 -5.13 21.44 19.47
N LEU A 137 -4.28 20.97 18.56
CA LEU A 137 -4.02 19.53 18.39
C LEU A 137 -2.65 19.30 17.75
N ASP A 138 -1.86 18.38 18.30
CA ASP A 138 -0.65 17.88 17.66
C ASP A 138 -1.02 16.90 16.55
N LEU A 139 -0.39 17.04 15.37
CA LEU A 139 -0.74 16.30 14.17
C LEU A 139 0.34 15.27 13.84
N LYS A 140 -0.07 13.99 13.75
CA LYS A 140 0.77 12.92 13.18
C LYS A 140 0.76 13.02 11.66
N SER A 141 1.92 12.79 11.04
CA SER A 141 2.06 12.68 9.59
C SER A 141 1.74 11.27 9.10
N ASP A 142 1.66 11.08 7.79
CA ASP A 142 1.54 9.75 7.16
C ASP A 142 2.81 8.88 7.33
N ALA A 143 3.96 9.48 7.63
CA ALA A 143 5.18 8.74 7.98
C ALA A 143 5.14 8.12 9.39
N ASP A 144 4.22 8.57 10.24
CA ASP A 144 3.99 8.03 11.59
C ASP A 144 2.91 6.92 11.59
N GLY A 145 2.59 6.36 10.42
CA GLY A 145 1.51 5.41 10.18
C GLY A 145 0.20 6.13 9.84
N LYS A 146 -0.88 5.90 10.61
CA LYS A 146 -2.16 6.58 10.35
C LYS A 146 -2.09 8.06 10.73
N PRO A 147 -2.18 9.00 9.76
CA PRO A 147 -2.09 10.43 10.04
C PRO A 147 -3.31 10.94 10.81
N THR A 148 -3.11 12.04 11.56
CA THR A 148 -4.22 12.79 12.14
C THR A 148 -5.00 13.47 11.04
N THR A 149 -6.28 13.08 10.88
CA THR A 149 -7.17 13.68 9.87
C THR A 149 -8.00 14.80 10.46
N LEU A 150 -7.95 15.95 9.82
CA LEU A 150 -8.79 17.11 10.12
C LEU A 150 -9.89 17.23 9.07
N LYS A 151 -11.09 17.67 9.49
CA LYS A 151 -12.25 17.88 8.61
C LYS A 151 -12.79 19.30 8.76
N LEU A 152 -13.22 19.87 7.62
CA LEU A 152 -13.91 21.16 7.54
C LEU A 152 -14.93 21.12 6.40
N GLY A 153 -16.19 20.88 6.73
CA GLY A 153 -17.22 20.66 5.72
C GLY A 153 -16.88 19.43 4.83
N ALA A 154 -16.82 19.65 3.51
CA ALA A 154 -16.42 18.63 2.54
C ALA A 154 -14.89 18.41 2.46
N LEU A 155 -14.12 19.28 3.12
CA LEU A 155 -12.66 19.18 3.09
C LEU A 155 -12.15 18.23 4.16
N THR A 156 -11.15 17.42 3.78
CA THR A 156 -10.31 16.68 4.71
C THR A 156 -8.85 17.03 4.44
N PHE A 157 -8.04 17.12 5.49
CA PHE A 157 -6.62 17.41 5.34
C PHE A 157 -5.80 16.74 6.43
N HIS A 158 -4.58 16.39 6.07
CA HIS A 158 -3.62 15.73 6.96
C HIS A 158 -2.20 16.12 6.59
N VAL A 159 -1.29 15.92 7.55
CA VAL A 159 0.15 16.16 7.35
C VAL A 159 0.76 14.99 6.60
N ILE A 160 1.61 15.30 5.61
CA ILE A 160 2.46 14.33 4.92
C ILE A 160 3.93 14.69 5.12
N LYS A 161 4.78 13.67 5.13
CA LYS A 161 6.23 13.82 5.12
C LYS A 161 6.84 13.13 3.89
N ARG A 162 7.73 13.85 3.17
CA ARG A 162 8.48 13.31 2.02
C ARG A 162 9.91 13.80 2.14
N GLY A 163 10.83 12.88 2.42
CA GLY A 163 12.19 13.22 2.83
C GLY A 163 12.16 14.18 4.03
N GLU A 164 12.84 15.31 3.89
CA GLU A 164 12.87 16.36 4.91
C GLU A 164 11.70 17.36 4.82
N ARG A 165 10.87 17.27 3.79
CA ARG A 165 9.74 18.20 3.58
C ARG A 165 8.48 17.70 4.25
N ILE A 166 7.82 18.62 4.96
CA ILE A 166 6.54 18.41 5.61
C ILE A 166 5.49 19.30 4.93
N GLY A 167 4.35 18.73 4.61
CA GLY A 167 3.28 19.44 3.92
C GLY A 167 1.90 19.02 4.40
N VAL A 168 0.90 19.76 3.93
CA VAL A 168 -0.51 19.46 4.17
C VAL A 168 -1.14 19.07 2.85
N ARG A 169 -1.69 17.86 2.81
CA ARG A 169 -2.49 17.35 1.70
C ARG A 169 -3.96 17.67 1.98
N VAL A 170 -4.63 18.28 1.00
CA VAL A 170 -6.03 18.70 1.11
C VAL A 170 -6.86 17.93 0.10
N LYS A 171 -7.93 17.31 0.57
CA LYS A 171 -8.93 16.63 -0.24
C LYS A 171 -10.27 17.31 -0.10
N ASP A 172 -11.08 17.25 -1.16
CA ASP A 172 -12.45 17.76 -1.22
C ASP A 172 -13.37 16.68 -1.78
N SER A 173 -14.24 16.12 -0.94
CA SER A 173 -15.18 15.08 -1.36
C SER A 173 -16.18 15.57 -2.43
N ALA A 174 -16.32 16.88 -2.60
CA ALA A 174 -17.15 17.51 -3.62
C ALA A 174 -16.32 18.14 -4.76
N SER A 175 -15.09 17.65 -5.02
CA SER A 175 -14.26 18.14 -6.12
C SER A 175 -14.90 17.85 -7.47
N PRO A 176 -14.84 18.79 -8.46
CA PRO A 176 -15.30 18.54 -9.81
C PRO A 176 -14.61 17.36 -10.49
N GLU A 177 -13.31 17.18 -10.24
CA GLU A 177 -12.52 16.06 -10.77
C GLU A 177 -13.10 14.72 -10.36
N ARG A 178 -13.57 14.61 -9.10
CA ARG A 178 -14.22 13.40 -8.58
C ARG A 178 -15.66 13.23 -9.09
N THR A 179 -16.47 14.30 -9.00
CA THR A 179 -17.91 14.20 -9.28
C THR A 179 -18.20 14.05 -10.77
N ASN A 180 -17.36 14.62 -11.64
CA ASN A 180 -17.52 14.58 -13.09
C ASN A 180 -16.65 13.50 -13.76
N PHE A 181 -15.92 12.69 -13.00
CA PHE A 181 -15.04 11.67 -13.55
C PHE A 181 -15.81 10.62 -14.35
N ARG A 182 -15.49 10.50 -15.65
CA ARG A 182 -16.24 9.68 -16.60
C ARG A 182 -15.86 8.20 -16.58
N GLY A 183 -14.69 7.86 -16.02
CA GLY A 183 -14.22 6.48 -15.94
C GLY A 183 -12.78 6.32 -16.44
N LEU A 184 -12.36 5.07 -16.53
CA LEU A 184 -11.03 4.66 -16.98
C LEU A 184 -11.15 3.90 -18.29
N GLU A 185 -10.18 4.08 -19.16
CA GLU A 185 -10.02 3.28 -20.37
C GLU A 185 -8.96 2.20 -20.16
N TYR A 186 -9.15 1.05 -20.80
CA TYR A 186 -8.27 -0.10 -20.69
C TYR A 186 -7.97 -0.69 -22.07
N PHE A 187 -6.84 -1.34 -22.20
CA PHE A 187 -6.64 -2.31 -23.26
C PHE A 187 -7.59 -3.49 -23.09
N PRO A 188 -7.93 -4.22 -24.17
CA PRO A 188 -8.66 -5.48 -24.04
C PRO A 188 -7.93 -6.45 -23.10
N THR A 189 -8.67 -7.12 -22.23
CA THR A 189 -8.11 -8.15 -21.34
C THR A 189 -7.61 -9.33 -22.18
N ASP A 190 -6.34 -9.68 -22.03
CA ASP A 190 -5.70 -10.78 -22.76
C ASP A 190 -4.81 -11.58 -21.81
N GLU A 191 -5.06 -12.90 -21.71
CA GLU A 191 -4.33 -13.81 -20.81
C GLU A 191 -2.83 -13.88 -21.08
N ARG A 192 -2.37 -13.57 -22.30
CA ARG A 192 -0.93 -13.49 -22.61
C ARG A 192 -0.18 -12.49 -21.73
N TRP A 193 -0.89 -11.50 -21.21
CA TRP A 193 -0.34 -10.47 -20.32
C TRP A 193 -0.40 -10.83 -18.82
N ARG A 194 -0.93 -12.02 -18.52
CA ARG A 194 -0.79 -12.66 -17.20
C ARG A 194 0.38 -13.65 -17.24
N VAL A 195 1.56 -13.15 -17.02
CA VAL A 195 2.82 -13.83 -17.33
C VAL A 195 3.31 -14.62 -16.12
N ASP A 196 3.65 -15.90 -16.35
CA ASP A 196 4.37 -16.71 -15.38
C ASP A 196 5.83 -16.26 -15.36
N ALA A 197 6.35 -15.95 -14.19
CA ALA A 197 7.65 -15.35 -13.99
C ALA A 197 8.43 -16.08 -12.89
N ARG A 198 9.71 -15.76 -12.77
CA ARG A 198 10.60 -16.22 -11.71
C ARG A 198 11.03 -15.04 -10.86
N PHE A 199 10.97 -15.18 -9.56
CA PHE A 199 11.54 -14.22 -8.63
C PHE A 199 13.01 -14.55 -8.38
N GLU A 200 13.88 -13.59 -8.57
CA GLU A 200 15.32 -13.67 -8.28
C GLU A 200 15.61 -12.80 -7.05
N PRO A 201 15.79 -13.43 -5.86
CA PRO A 201 16.03 -12.68 -4.65
C PRO A 201 17.40 -11.99 -4.66
N TYR A 202 17.47 -10.80 -4.10
CA TYR A 202 18.74 -10.14 -3.77
C TYR A 202 19.24 -10.61 -2.40
N ASN A 203 20.51 -10.97 -2.32
CA ASN A 203 21.15 -11.35 -1.06
C ASN A 203 22.48 -10.60 -0.88
N PRO A 204 22.53 -9.57 -0.01
CA PRO A 204 21.43 -8.99 0.76
C PRO A 204 20.41 -8.23 -0.13
N PRO A 205 19.20 -7.93 0.39
CA PRO A 205 18.25 -7.04 -0.28
C PRO A 205 18.88 -5.70 -0.65
N LYS A 206 18.48 -5.12 -1.77
CA LYS A 206 18.99 -3.83 -2.26
C LYS A 206 18.13 -2.68 -1.77
N LYS A 207 18.70 -1.50 -1.80
CA LYS A 207 17.98 -0.24 -1.79
C LYS A 207 18.06 0.35 -3.19
N ILE A 208 16.91 0.68 -3.75
CA ILE A 208 16.82 1.28 -5.08
C ILE A 208 16.47 2.74 -4.91
N PRO A 209 17.34 3.67 -5.36
CA PRO A 209 17.01 5.08 -5.37
C PRO A 209 15.89 5.33 -6.39
N ILE A 210 14.78 5.91 -5.93
CA ILE A 210 13.63 6.24 -6.76
C ILE A 210 13.34 7.73 -6.63
N VAL A 211 13.37 8.40 -7.76
CA VAL A 211 13.00 9.81 -7.87
C VAL A 211 11.48 9.92 -8.05
N ASN A 212 10.85 10.86 -7.38
CA ASN A 212 9.43 11.17 -7.57
C ASN A 212 9.21 12.35 -8.54
N VAL A 213 7.95 12.63 -8.87
CA VAL A 213 7.57 13.75 -9.79
C VAL A 213 7.98 15.14 -9.29
N LEU A 214 8.46 15.28 -8.07
CA LEU A 214 8.98 16.53 -7.49
C LEU A 214 10.52 16.56 -7.43
N ASN A 215 11.19 15.64 -8.11
CA ASN A 215 12.65 15.46 -8.10
C ASN A 215 13.23 15.20 -6.70
N MET A 216 12.45 14.56 -5.81
CA MET A 216 12.95 14.07 -4.53
C MET A 216 13.31 12.60 -4.70
N GLU A 217 14.50 12.21 -4.24
CA GLU A 217 14.98 10.84 -4.29
C GLU A 217 14.86 10.20 -2.91
N GLU A 218 14.35 8.96 -2.87
CA GLU A 218 14.24 8.16 -1.66
C GLU A 218 14.72 6.72 -1.96
N ASP A 219 15.46 6.14 -1.02
CA ASP A 219 15.86 4.74 -1.06
C ASP A 219 14.68 3.82 -0.75
N ASN A 220 14.32 2.95 -1.69
CA ASN A 220 13.23 2.00 -1.54
C ASN A 220 13.77 0.57 -1.41
N PRO A 221 13.32 -0.21 -0.40
CA PRO A 221 13.78 -1.58 -0.22
C PRO A 221 13.30 -2.47 -1.37
N SER A 222 14.23 -3.23 -1.96
CA SER A 222 13.96 -4.21 -3.01
C SER A 222 14.45 -5.58 -2.59
N PRO A 223 13.55 -6.56 -2.45
CA PRO A 223 13.91 -7.92 -2.05
C PRO A 223 14.45 -8.74 -3.22
N GLY A 224 14.23 -8.31 -4.46
CA GLY A 224 14.62 -9.04 -5.65
C GLY A 224 13.99 -8.49 -6.92
N ALA A 225 14.17 -9.23 -8.01
CA ALA A 225 13.58 -8.90 -9.30
C ALA A 225 12.67 -10.01 -9.82
N ILE A 226 11.67 -9.61 -10.59
CA ILE A 226 10.77 -10.48 -11.32
C ILE A 226 11.30 -10.62 -12.73
N VAL A 227 11.63 -11.85 -13.15
CA VAL A 227 12.19 -12.19 -14.47
C VAL A 227 11.16 -12.99 -15.25
N PHE A 228 10.85 -12.55 -16.46
CA PHE A 228 9.79 -13.12 -17.29
C PHE A 228 10.11 -12.98 -18.78
N ASP A 229 9.42 -13.76 -19.60
CA ASP A 229 9.59 -13.74 -21.05
C ASP A 229 8.34 -13.15 -21.74
N ILE A 230 8.56 -12.30 -22.73
CA ILE A 230 7.54 -11.82 -23.67
C ILE A 230 8.11 -12.01 -25.08
N ASP A 231 7.38 -12.70 -25.95
CA ASP A 231 7.75 -12.96 -27.35
C ASP A 231 9.18 -13.52 -27.51
N GLY A 232 9.56 -14.44 -26.61
CA GLY A 232 10.86 -15.12 -26.61
C GLY A 232 12.04 -14.26 -26.16
N LYS A 233 11.79 -13.08 -25.59
CA LYS A 233 12.81 -12.23 -24.97
C LYS A 233 12.59 -12.14 -23.46
N THR A 234 13.68 -12.28 -22.72
CA THR A 234 13.68 -12.17 -21.26
C THR A 234 13.74 -10.71 -20.82
N TYR A 235 12.88 -10.35 -19.91
CA TYR A 235 12.80 -9.03 -19.26
C TYR A 235 12.90 -9.16 -17.75
N ARG A 236 13.18 -8.04 -17.10
CA ARG A 236 13.38 -7.96 -15.66
C ARG A 236 12.77 -6.68 -15.12
N LEU A 237 12.08 -6.78 -13.96
CA LEU A 237 11.57 -5.65 -13.19
C LEU A 237 11.98 -5.83 -11.73
N ASP A 238 12.61 -4.83 -11.16
CA ASP A 238 12.88 -4.80 -9.73
C ASP A 238 11.58 -4.56 -8.97
N ALA A 239 11.37 -5.40 -7.97
CA ALA A 239 10.20 -5.35 -7.09
C ALA A 239 10.54 -4.55 -5.82
N LEU A 240 9.59 -3.80 -5.31
CA LEU A 240 9.71 -3.03 -4.06
C LEU A 240 8.82 -3.65 -2.99
N THR A 241 9.18 -3.44 -1.73
CA THR A 241 8.32 -3.74 -0.59
C THR A 241 7.79 -2.46 0.01
N GLU A 242 6.51 -2.46 0.38
CA GLU A 242 5.88 -1.41 1.15
C GLU A 242 5.57 -1.92 2.56
N GLU A 243 5.71 -1.07 3.57
CA GLU A 243 5.48 -1.46 4.97
C GLU A 243 4.02 -1.89 5.18
N GLY A 244 3.82 -3.08 5.75
CA GLY A 244 2.50 -3.64 6.02
C GLY A 244 1.83 -4.34 4.83
N GLU A 245 2.46 -4.35 3.64
CA GLU A 245 1.95 -5.02 2.44
C GLU A 245 2.68 -6.35 2.20
N GLU A 246 1.92 -7.39 1.85
CA GLU A 246 2.48 -8.69 1.46
C GLU A 246 2.85 -8.74 -0.03
N GLN A 247 2.25 -7.89 -0.84
CA GLN A 247 2.47 -7.83 -2.28
C GLN A 247 3.69 -6.97 -2.61
N PHE A 248 4.38 -7.34 -3.66
CA PHE A 248 5.44 -6.51 -4.24
C PHE A 248 4.84 -5.38 -5.06
N PHE A 249 5.33 -4.18 -4.84
CA PHE A 249 5.02 -3.00 -5.63
C PHE A 249 6.01 -2.86 -6.78
N ILE A 250 5.50 -2.68 -7.99
CA ILE A 250 6.29 -2.57 -9.21
C ILE A 250 5.93 -1.26 -9.90
N ILE A 251 6.94 -0.43 -10.10
CA ILE A 251 6.84 0.82 -10.85
C ILE A 251 7.57 0.59 -12.17
N PHE A 252 6.89 0.69 -13.31
CA PHE A 252 7.49 0.42 -14.61
C PHE A 252 7.02 1.40 -15.68
N ALA A 253 7.82 1.55 -16.72
CA ALA A 253 7.44 2.17 -17.98
C ALA A 253 7.72 1.20 -19.12
N ASP A 254 7.03 1.37 -20.23
CA ASP A 254 7.15 0.53 -21.41
C ASP A 254 6.98 1.36 -22.70
N ALA A 255 7.08 0.74 -23.85
CA ALA A 255 7.00 1.48 -25.12
C ALA A 255 5.59 2.04 -25.46
N THR A 256 4.58 1.82 -24.63
CA THR A 256 3.27 2.50 -24.72
C THR A 256 3.23 3.82 -23.95
N SER A 257 4.20 4.06 -23.05
CA SER A 257 4.25 5.26 -22.21
C SER A 257 4.37 6.53 -23.05
N SER A 258 3.62 7.57 -22.72
CA SER A 258 3.46 8.84 -23.45
C SER A 258 2.76 8.73 -24.81
N HIS A 259 2.29 7.55 -25.20
CA HIS A 259 1.54 7.34 -26.44
C HIS A 259 0.11 6.89 -26.17
N GLU A 260 -0.06 5.82 -25.42
CA GLU A 260 -1.36 5.22 -25.07
C GLU A 260 -1.57 5.04 -23.59
N THR A 261 -0.46 5.07 -22.81
CA THR A 261 -0.48 5.00 -21.36
C THR A 261 0.20 6.23 -20.75
N TYR A 262 0.01 6.44 -19.47
CA TYR A 262 0.55 7.62 -18.78
C TYR A 262 2.08 7.73 -18.92
N GLY A 263 2.56 8.91 -19.27
CA GLY A 263 3.96 9.12 -19.64
C GLY A 263 4.97 8.88 -18.53
N ALA A 264 4.58 9.07 -17.28
CA ALA A 264 5.42 8.78 -16.12
C ALA A 264 5.41 7.29 -15.69
N GLY A 265 4.86 6.40 -16.53
CA GLY A 265 4.78 4.97 -16.27
C GLY A 265 3.52 4.53 -15.55
N ARG A 266 3.49 3.25 -15.17
CA ARG A 266 2.36 2.58 -14.52
C ARG A 266 2.82 1.82 -13.30
N TYR A 267 1.86 1.51 -12.44
CA TYR A 267 2.04 0.73 -11.24
C TYR A 267 1.38 -0.63 -11.37
N LEU A 268 1.91 -1.60 -10.65
CA LEU A 268 1.42 -2.96 -10.64
C LEU A 268 1.77 -3.61 -9.29
N TYR A 269 0.91 -4.48 -8.79
CA TYR A 269 1.18 -5.34 -7.66
C TYR A 269 1.30 -6.80 -8.09
N ALA A 270 2.26 -7.51 -7.53
CA ALA A 270 2.40 -8.95 -7.68
C ALA A 270 2.43 -9.61 -6.29
N GLY A 271 1.75 -10.76 -6.14
CA GLY A 271 1.80 -11.55 -4.91
C GLY A 271 3.22 -12.07 -4.62
N PRO A 272 3.46 -12.61 -3.42
CA PRO A 272 4.75 -13.21 -3.10
C PRO A 272 5.04 -14.44 -3.98
N PRO A 273 6.32 -14.78 -4.22
CA PRO A 273 6.69 -16.00 -4.93
C PRO A 273 6.33 -17.25 -4.13
N ASP A 274 6.05 -18.33 -4.82
CA ASP A 274 5.90 -19.63 -4.19
C ASP A 274 7.27 -20.17 -3.67
N PRO A 275 7.28 -21.32 -2.93
CA PRO A 275 8.52 -21.89 -2.41
C PRO A 275 9.54 -22.30 -3.50
N GLN A 276 9.13 -22.39 -4.75
CA GLN A 276 9.99 -22.67 -5.91
C GLN A 276 10.45 -21.39 -6.62
N GLY A 277 10.09 -20.22 -6.08
CA GLY A 277 10.44 -18.91 -6.65
C GLY A 277 9.58 -18.52 -7.84
N ARG A 278 8.44 -19.20 -8.10
CA ARG A 278 7.53 -18.84 -9.20
C ARG A 278 6.60 -17.71 -8.72
N ILE A 279 6.34 -16.77 -9.59
CA ILE A 279 5.50 -15.60 -9.33
C ILE A 279 4.68 -15.30 -10.59
N VAL A 280 3.51 -14.69 -10.43
CA VAL A 280 2.71 -14.23 -11.56
C VAL A 280 2.74 -12.72 -11.59
N ILE A 281 3.05 -12.14 -12.75
CA ILE A 281 2.91 -10.71 -13.03
C ILE A 281 1.74 -10.52 -14.01
N ASP A 282 0.72 -9.75 -13.60
CA ASP A 282 -0.51 -9.56 -14.37
C ASP A 282 -0.64 -8.14 -14.90
N PHE A 283 -0.10 -7.89 -16.07
CA PHE A 283 -0.12 -6.56 -16.69
C PHE A 283 -1.54 -6.07 -17.05
N ASN A 284 -2.57 -6.94 -17.12
CA ASN A 284 -3.96 -6.51 -17.26
C ASN A 284 -4.45 -5.68 -16.06
N LYS A 285 -3.72 -5.76 -14.93
CA LYS A 285 -3.95 -4.98 -13.71
C LYS A 285 -2.93 -3.85 -13.55
N ALA A 286 -2.16 -3.50 -14.59
CA ALA A 286 -1.33 -2.31 -14.57
C ALA A 286 -2.19 -1.05 -14.61
N TYR A 287 -1.84 -0.05 -13.80
CA TYR A 287 -2.68 1.14 -13.63
C TYR A 287 -1.85 2.43 -13.58
N SER A 288 -2.49 3.53 -13.95
CA SER A 288 -1.89 4.87 -13.91
C SER A 288 -1.71 5.35 -12.46
N PRO A 289 -0.55 5.94 -12.13
CA PRO A 289 -0.30 6.50 -10.81
C PRO A 289 -1.22 7.68 -10.50
N PRO A 290 -1.36 8.06 -9.21
CA PRO A 290 -2.18 9.21 -8.80
C PRO A 290 -1.88 10.52 -9.54
N CYS A 291 -0.64 10.76 -9.94
CA CYS A 291 -0.24 11.95 -10.68
C CYS A 291 -0.81 12.02 -12.12
N ALA A 292 -1.41 10.95 -12.62
CA ALA A 292 -2.22 10.99 -13.83
C ALA A 292 -3.58 11.72 -13.63
N PHE A 293 -4.03 11.84 -12.40
CA PHE A 293 -5.35 12.37 -12.04
C PHE A 293 -5.31 13.68 -11.27
N THR A 294 -4.17 14.01 -10.64
CA THR A 294 -3.99 15.23 -9.86
C THR A 294 -2.53 15.68 -9.84
N LYS A 295 -2.32 16.98 -9.96
CA LYS A 295 -0.99 17.60 -9.86
C LYS A 295 -0.43 17.67 -8.41
N TYR A 296 -1.22 17.26 -7.44
CA TYR A 296 -0.87 17.32 -6.02
C TYR A 296 -0.33 16.00 -5.46
N ALA A 297 -0.21 14.97 -6.30
CA ALA A 297 0.42 13.72 -5.93
C ALA A 297 1.96 13.80 -5.97
N THR A 298 2.62 12.94 -5.20
CA THR A 298 4.09 12.85 -5.10
C THR A 298 4.56 11.49 -5.59
N CYS A 299 4.14 11.09 -6.78
CA CYS A 299 4.31 9.74 -7.31
C CYS A 299 5.78 9.39 -7.57
N PRO A 300 6.24 8.19 -7.15
CA PRO A 300 7.54 7.67 -7.56
C PRO A 300 7.55 7.36 -9.07
N LEU A 301 8.69 7.56 -9.70
CA LEU A 301 8.92 7.31 -11.11
C LEU A 301 9.61 5.95 -11.33
N PRO A 302 9.40 5.30 -12.49
CA PRO A 302 10.10 4.07 -12.82
C PRO A 302 11.62 4.27 -12.81
N PRO A 303 12.37 3.47 -12.03
CA PRO A 303 13.81 3.46 -12.12
C PRO A 303 14.25 2.93 -13.50
N ASP A 304 15.46 3.26 -13.93
CA ASP A 304 15.91 2.97 -15.29
C ASP A 304 15.83 1.49 -15.68
N GLN A 305 16.13 0.59 -14.75
CA GLN A 305 16.06 -0.86 -14.97
C GLN A 305 14.61 -1.40 -15.09
N ASN A 306 13.60 -0.62 -14.70
CA ASN A 306 12.20 -0.94 -14.86
C ASN A 306 11.55 -0.30 -16.10
N ARG A 307 12.36 0.12 -17.07
CA ARG A 307 11.91 0.62 -18.38
C ARG A 307 12.00 -0.49 -19.41
N LEU A 308 10.85 -1.04 -19.78
CA LEU A 308 10.75 -2.13 -20.74
C LEU A 308 10.78 -1.58 -22.18
N PRO A 309 11.68 -2.08 -23.05
CA PRO A 309 11.73 -1.65 -24.46
C PRO A 309 10.67 -2.34 -25.34
N VAL A 310 9.65 -2.95 -24.76
CA VAL A 310 8.54 -3.65 -25.41
C VAL A 310 7.23 -2.93 -25.12
N ARG A 311 6.26 -3.04 -26.01
CA ARG A 311 4.90 -2.52 -25.78
C ARG A 311 4.12 -3.50 -24.92
N VAL A 312 3.64 -3.05 -23.78
CA VAL A 312 2.74 -3.80 -22.90
C VAL A 312 1.32 -3.29 -23.11
N GLU A 313 0.63 -3.87 -24.09
CA GLU A 313 -0.73 -3.49 -24.49
C GLU A 313 -1.78 -4.14 -23.57
N ALA A 314 -1.69 -3.85 -22.28
CA ALA A 314 -2.56 -4.35 -21.22
C ALA A 314 -2.72 -3.30 -20.10
N GLY A 315 -3.77 -3.43 -19.28
CA GLY A 315 -4.04 -2.52 -18.17
C GLY A 315 -4.64 -1.18 -18.59
N GLU A 316 -4.50 -0.16 -17.72
CA GLU A 316 -5.05 1.18 -17.95
C GLU A 316 -4.36 1.89 -19.12
N LYS A 317 -5.19 2.51 -19.97
CA LYS A 317 -4.81 3.52 -20.96
C LYS A 317 -4.90 4.90 -20.36
N PHE A 318 -4.28 5.89 -21.00
CA PHE A 318 -4.36 7.28 -20.62
C PHE A 318 -4.54 8.16 -21.87
N SER A 319 -5.72 8.76 -21.99
CA SER A 319 -6.10 9.65 -23.09
C SER A 319 -5.99 11.15 -22.76
N GLY A 320 -5.47 11.48 -21.56
CA GLY A 320 -5.47 12.83 -21.02
C GLY A 320 -6.79 13.17 -20.28
N HIS A 321 -6.68 13.89 -19.18
CA HIS A 321 -7.82 14.42 -18.40
C HIS A 321 -7.75 15.91 -18.32
#